data_d4e523d6f30034e58b0ad0fd956c440e
#
_entry.id   d4e523d6f30034e58b0ad0fd956c440e
#
_cell.length_a   1.000
_cell.length_b   1.000
_cell.length_c   1.000
_cell.angle_alpha   90.00
_cell.angle_beta   90.00
_cell.angle_gamma   90.00
#
_symmetry.space_group_name_H-M   'P 1'
#
loop_
_entity.id
_entity.type
_entity.pdbx_description
1 polymer ?
#
loop_
_entity_poly.entity_id
_entity_poly.type
_entity_poly.pdbx_seq_one_letter_code
_entity_poly.pdbx_strand_id
1 'polypeptide(L)'
;METQTNCKKSGCPYMLNRRSFLATAGATCIAAKMGMLDFASSLFGAQPKSAGKPFVRAVFVRPDVEGYWMGWPGAAYDIKARQQQYIKVLKSAAAKFNIQLDLKPEPLDDENAVNTYLQQLKDQPPDGLVVISMSLNQSWPHINNIAKNRGAIPTIVFSPMGTSFTAHLQGSRDIEGVYVAATQDIEWLEFGLRMLNTIWQMKNTRICIVKGNKTEDKKLDVVGTTLHYIDRRRYPEEYRKVEQSEEVRALADYYTKNARKIVEPTKQDIINSVKNYVLARRILDAENCQGISVDCLPLVTDRLIPAPPCMAWLRLNDEGFVGACEAEWNSSISLRLTSLLFDRPGFMQDPAPNTVNNTLMGAHCSCPTRLDGFDKPPAPFILRNHSESTTGVSPQVLWRVGQKVTIMKFQGPESIILGTGRVLGNIETPPAGGCRTSVELELDDVADCRDTKGFHQLFIYGDLELPFKAYCQLAGIKVIHI
;
A
#
# COMPACT_ATOMS: atom_id res chain seq x y z
N MET A 1 -52.61 -29.58 -4.06
CA MET A 1 -52.22 -28.92 -2.80
C MET A 1 -50.76 -28.52 -2.95
N GLU A 2 -50.57 -27.27 -3.36
CA GLU A 2 -49.26 -26.65 -3.56
C GLU A 2 -48.71 -26.18 -2.22
N THR A 3 -47.47 -26.46 -1.95
CA THR A 3 -46.70 -25.75 -0.93
C THR A 3 -45.47 -25.17 -1.58
N GLN A 4 -45.55 -23.88 -1.89
CA GLN A 4 -44.44 -23.03 -2.27
C GLN A 4 -43.55 -22.79 -1.06
N THR A 5 -42.33 -23.24 -1.11
CA THR A 5 -41.26 -22.85 -0.17
C THR A 5 -40.52 -21.65 -0.73
N ASN A 6 -40.69 -20.52 -0.10
CA ASN A 6 -39.96 -19.27 -0.32
C ASN A 6 -38.49 -19.43 0.07
N CYS A 7 -37.61 -19.45 -0.91
CA CYS A 7 -36.16 -19.34 -0.70
C CYS A 7 -35.79 -17.85 -0.66
N LYS A 8 -35.54 -17.33 0.54
CA LYS A 8 -34.98 -15.97 0.73
C LYS A 8 -33.54 -15.95 0.21
N LYS A 9 -33.31 -15.13 -0.80
CA LYS A 9 -31.99 -14.84 -1.36
C LYS A 9 -31.12 -14.16 -0.31
N SER A 10 -30.14 -14.88 0.21
CA SER A 10 -28.96 -14.29 0.87
C SER A 10 -28.06 -13.72 -0.22
N GLY A 11 -27.91 -12.39 -0.23
CA GLY A 11 -27.07 -11.69 -1.20
C GLY A 11 -25.61 -12.02 -1.04
N CYS A 12 -24.94 -12.27 -2.15
CA CYS A 12 -23.51 -12.45 -2.27
C CYS A 12 -22.78 -11.15 -1.88
N PRO A 13 -21.80 -11.15 -0.94
CA PRO A 13 -21.18 -9.92 -0.43
C PRO A 13 -20.10 -9.29 -1.32
N TYR A 14 -19.95 -9.69 -2.57
CA TYR A 14 -18.86 -9.27 -3.46
C TYR A 14 -19.23 -8.29 -4.57
N MET A 15 -20.39 -7.62 -4.49
CA MET A 15 -20.67 -6.49 -5.35
C MET A 15 -20.40 -5.18 -4.60
N LEU A 16 -19.24 -4.57 -4.83
CA LEU A 16 -19.03 -3.15 -4.57
C LEU A 16 -20.01 -2.36 -5.45
N ASN A 17 -21.16 -2.03 -4.88
CA ASN A 17 -22.22 -1.35 -5.56
C ASN A 17 -21.83 0.12 -5.79
N ARG A 18 -21.79 0.55 -7.07
CA ARG A 18 -21.51 1.94 -7.51
C ARG A 18 -22.25 3.03 -6.73
N ARG A 19 -23.39 2.73 -6.09
CA ARG A 19 -24.19 3.69 -5.33
C ARG A 19 -23.61 4.05 -3.97
N SER A 20 -22.85 3.18 -3.32
CA SER A 20 -22.22 3.49 -2.05
C SER A 20 -20.92 4.31 -2.19
N PHE A 21 -20.31 4.33 -3.38
CA PHE A 21 -19.11 5.15 -3.65
C PHE A 21 -19.45 6.61 -4.03
N LEU A 22 -20.66 6.86 -4.57
CA LEU A 22 -21.10 8.19 -5.04
C LEU A 22 -22.09 8.89 -4.11
N ALA A 23 -22.62 8.24 -3.08
CA ALA A 23 -23.67 8.80 -2.22
C ALA A 23 -23.16 9.64 -1.03
N THR A 24 -21.85 9.85 -0.88
CA THR A 24 -21.28 10.70 0.18
C THR A 24 -20.71 12.03 -0.33
N ALA A 25 -20.96 12.38 -1.59
CA ALA A 25 -20.57 13.67 -2.16
C ALA A 25 -21.83 14.50 -2.52
N GLY A 26 -22.56 14.94 -1.53
CA GLY A 26 -23.77 15.76 -1.76
C GLY A 26 -24.27 16.49 -0.52
N ALA A 27 -23.87 17.76 -0.43
CA ALA A 27 -24.54 18.89 0.21
C ALA A 27 -24.64 18.93 1.76
N THR A 28 -24.05 19.96 2.24
CA THR A 28 -24.41 21.00 3.21
C THR A 28 -23.47 21.14 4.40
N CYS A 29 -22.79 22.22 4.37
CA CYS A 29 -22.33 23.16 5.42
C CYS A 29 -21.02 23.81 5.00
N ILE A 30 -21.11 24.64 3.99
CA ILE A 30 -20.04 25.56 3.56
C ILE A 30 -20.27 26.86 4.32
N ALA A 31 -19.42 27.21 5.24
CA ALA A 31 -18.98 28.56 5.59
C ALA A 31 -18.12 28.67 6.88
N ALA A 32 -18.13 27.67 7.79
CA ALA A 32 -17.35 27.73 9.02
C ALA A 32 -16.18 26.74 9.08
N LYS A 33 -16.00 25.90 8.05
CA LYS A 33 -14.94 24.85 8.00
C LYS A 33 -13.75 25.18 7.10
N MET A 34 -13.81 26.23 6.28
CA MET A 34 -12.68 26.54 5.35
C MET A 34 -11.39 26.94 6.08
N GLY A 35 -11.47 27.74 7.14
CA GLY A 35 -10.28 28.10 7.92
C GLY A 35 -9.63 26.97 8.72
N MET A 36 -10.41 25.96 9.14
CA MET A 36 -9.88 24.77 9.85
C MET A 36 -9.31 23.70 8.90
N LEU A 37 -9.84 23.60 7.68
CA LEU A 37 -9.36 22.66 6.67
C LEU A 37 -8.04 23.14 6.05
N ASP A 38 -7.86 24.43 5.83
CA ASP A 38 -6.61 25.02 5.32
C ASP A 38 -5.49 24.93 6.36
N PHE A 39 -5.78 25.11 7.65
CA PHE A 39 -4.81 24.97 8.72
C PHE A 39 -4.45 23.50 8.95
N ALA A 40 -5.41 22.57 8.88
CA ALA A 40 -5.14 21.14 8.95
C ALA A 40 -4.32 20.66 7.74
N SER A 41 -4.61 21.13 6.53
CA SER A 41 -3.84 20.77 5.32
C SER A 41 -2.43 21.36 5.33
N SER A 42 -2.19 22.51 5.97
CA SER A 42 -0.84 23.06 6.17
C SER A 42 -0.02 22.32 7.21
N LEU A 43 -0.65 21.63 8.15
CA LEU A 43 0.00 20.75 9.15
C LEU A 43 0.34 19.37 8.58
N PHE A 44 -0.30 18.96 7.46
CA PHE A 44 0.01 17.70 6.78
C PHE A 44 1.05 18.01 5.69
N GLY A 45 2.29 17.57 5.89
CA GLY A 45 3.35 17.68 4.91
C GLY A 45 2.94 17.05 3.57
N ALA A 46 3.49 17.60 2.47
CA ALA A 46 3.28 16.99 1.16
C ALA A 46 3.79 15.56 1.14
N GLN A 47 3.03 14.68 0.48
CA GLN A 47 3.47 13.29 0.29
C GLN A 47 4.84 13.24 -0.40
N PRO A 48 5.66 12.20 -0.10
CA PRO A 48 6.98 12.07 -0.70
C PRO A 48 6.85 11.95 -2.21
N LYS A 49 7.42 12.89 -2.94
CA LYS A 49 7.47 12.85 -4.41
C LYS A 49 8.67 12.02 -4.85
N SER A 50 8.46 11.04 -5.73
CA SER A 50 9.54 10.42 -6.48
C SER A 50 10.02 11.38 -7.58
N ALA A 51 11.32 11.41 -7.82
CA ALA A 51 11.88 12.18 -8.93
C ALA A 51 11.61 11.43 -10.25
N GLY A 52 10.91 12.06 -11.19
CA GLY A 52 10.62 11.50 -12.51
C GLY A 52 9.21 10.92 -12.67
N LYS A 53 9.00 10.26 -13.81
CA LYS A 53 7.74 9.64 -14.22
C LYS A 53 8.02 8.28 -14.83
N PRO A 54 7.25 7.24 -14.50
CA PRO A 54 7.35 5.97 -15.22
C PRO A 54 6.88 6.13 -16.66
N PHE A 55 7.57 5.46 -17.57
CA PHE A 55 7.19 5.36 -18.97
C PHE A 55 6.44 4.04 -19.21
N VAL A 56 5.17 4.11 -19.55
CA VAL A 56 4.31 2.94 -19.77
C VAL A 56 3.79 2.94 -21.19
N ARG A 57 3.88 1.79 -21.88
CA ARG A 57 3.24 1.58 -23.18
C ARG A 57 1.94 0.79 -23.04
N ALA A 58 0.96 1.13 -23.89
CA ALA A 58 -0.30 0.39 -23.97
C ALA A 58 -0.65 0.11 -25.44
N VAL A 59 -1.05 -1.14 -25.72
CA VAL A 59 -1.41 -1.60 -27.07
C VAL A 59 -2.67 -2.45 -27.06
N PHE A 60 -3.37 -2.45 -28.21
CA PHE A 60 -4.53 -3.30 -28.45
C PHE A 60 -4.13 -4.44 -29.38
N VAL A 61 -4.57 -5.66 -29.05
CA VAL A 61 -4.34 -6.84 -29.90
C VAL A 61 -5.70 -7.34 -30.38
N ARG A 62 -5.97 -7.17 -31.65
CA ARG A 62 -7.20 -7.57 -32.34
C ARG A 62 -7.02 -7.55 -33.84
N PRO A 63 -7.87 -8.25 -34.61
CA PRO A 63 -7.96 -8.03 -36.05
C PRO A 63 -8.35 -6.57 -36.33
N ASP A 64 -7.81 -6.00 -37.42
CA ASP A 64 -8.22 -4.67 -37.89
C ASP A 64 -9.49 -4.79 -38.75
N VAL A 65 -10.61 -4.99 -38.06
CA VAL A 65 -11.94 -5.12 -38.69
C VAL A 65 -12.89 -4.11 -38.05
N GLU A 66 -13.90 -3.74 -38.81
CA GLU A 66 -15.00 -2.91 -38.34
C GLU A 66 -16.18 -3.75 -37.82
N GLY A 67 -17.02 -3.15 -36.96
CA GLY A 67 -18.26 -3.72 -36.47
C GLY A 67 -18.20 -4.25 -35.05
N TYR A 68 -19.02 -5.26 -34.82
CA TYR A 68 -19.21 -5.84 -33.50
C TYR A 68 -18.36 -7.09 -33.30
N TRP A 69 -17.72 -7.19 -32.16
CA TRP A 69 -17.19 -8.43 -31.65
C TRP A 69 -18.25 -9.16 -30.85
N MET A 70 -18.45 -10.44 -31.13
CA MET A 70 -19.26 -11.34 -30.31
C MET A 70 -18.34 -12.35 -29.64
N GLY A 71 -18.21 -12.22 -28.33
CA GLY A 71 -17.41 -13.12 -27.50
C GLY A 71 -18.28 -14.12 -26.74
N TRP A 72 -17.64 -15.00 -26.00
CA TRP A 72 -18.28 -15.97 -25.12
C TRP A 72 -18.12 -15.54 -23.66
N PRO A 73 -19.12 -15.71 -22.78
CA PRO A 73 -20.47 -16.28 -22.93
C PRO A 73 -21.55 -15.24 -23.32
N GLY A 74 -21.61 -14.86 -24.59
CA GLY A 74 -22.65 -13.96 -25.12
C GLY A 74 -22.32 -12.46 -24.93
N ALA A 75 -21.08 -12.10 -24.67
CA ALA A 75 -20.66 -10.71 -24.67
C ALA A 75 -20.58 -10.18 -26.12
N ALA A 76 -21.23 -9.06 -26.37
CA ALA A 76 -21.15 -8.36 -27.67
C ALA A 76 -20.84 -6.89 -27.42
N TYR A 77 -19.97 -6.31 -28.25
CA TYR A 77 -19.65 -4.90 -28.16
C TYR A 77 -19.18 -4.34 -29.51
N ASP A 78 -19.43 -3.05 -29.71
CA ASP A 78 -18.79 -2.27 -30.77
C ASP A 78 -17.29 -2.16 -30.47
N ILE A 79 -16.47 -2.62 -31.39
CA ILE A 79 -15.01 -2.71 -31.20
C ILE A 79 -14.39 -1.32 -30.99
N LYS A 80 -14.74 -0.37 -31.87
CA LYS A 80 -14.18 1.00 -31.81
C LYS A 80 -14.65 1.74 -30.57
N ALA A 81 -15.95 1.66 -30.23
CA ALA A 81 -16.49 2.29 -29.05
C ALA A 81 -15.90 1.71 -27.75
N ARG A 82 -15.70 0.39 -27.69
CA ARG A 82 -15.07 -0.27 -26.55
C ARG A 82 -13.59 0.14 -26.40
N GLN A 83 -12.85 0.18 -27.48
CA GLN A 83 -11.46 0.65 -27.47
C GLN A 83 -11.35 2.09 -26.95
N GLN A 84 -12.26 2.99 -27.36
CA GLN A 84 -12.28 4.37 -26.82
C GLN A 84 -12.56 4.43 -25.32
N GLN A 85 -13.37 3.51 -24.78
CA GLN A 85 -13.56 3.42 -23.33
C GLN A 85 -12.26 3.04 -22.60
N TYR A 86 -11.50 2.05 -23.09
CA TYR A 86 -10.20 1.69 -22.52
C TYR A 86 -9.20 2.84 -22.62
N ILE A 87 -9.12 3.53 -23.76
CA ILE A 87 -8.27 4.71 -23.95
C ILE A 87 -8.58 5.78 -22.90
N LYS A 88 -9.86 6.05 -22.65
CA LYS A 88 -10.30 7.03 -21.67
C LYS A 88 -9.84 6.67 -20.26
N VAL A 89 -10.04 5.42 -19.82
CA VAL A 89 -9.61 4.95 -18.50
C VAL A 89 -8.10 5.01 -18.36
N LEU A 90 -7.35 4.51 -19.36
CA LEU A 90 -5.88 4.54 -19.34
C LEU A 90 -5.32 5.97 -19.24
N LYS A 91 -5.85 6.91 -20.05
CA LYS A 91 -5.42 8.32 -20.00
C LYS A 91 -5.75 8.97 -18.64
N SER A 92 -6.94 8.70 -18.09
CA SER A 92 -7.34 9.21 -16.78
C SER A 92 -6.42 8.69 -15.67
N ALA A 93 -6.16 7.38 -15.65
CA ALA A 93 -5.28 6.75 -14.67
C ALA A 93 -3.82 7.22 -14.82
N ALA A 94 -3.33 7.35 -16.05
CA ALA A 94 -1.99 7.88 -16.31
C ALA A 94 -1.81 9.31 -15.77
N ALA A 95 -2.81 10.18 -15.97
CA ALA A 95 -2.81 11.52 -15.42
C ALA A 95 -2.83 11.50 -13.88
N LYS A 96 -3.67 10.64 -13.28
CA LYS A 96 -3.79 10.48 -11.81
C LYS A 96 -2.47 10.06 -11.17
N PHE A 97 -1.74 9.13 -11.79
CA PHE A 97 -0.50 8.58 -11.24
C PHE A 97 0.76 9.22 -11.81
N ASN A 98 0.64 10.31 -12.56
CA ASN A 98 1.77 11.02 -13.19
C ASN A 98 2.63 10.08 -14.07
N ILE A 99 1.99 9.22 -14.87
CA ILE A 99 2.62 8.27 -15.79
C ILE A 99 2.78 8.93 -17.17
N GLN A 100 3.94 8.77 -17.79
CA GLN A 100 4.13 9.04 -19.22
C GLN A 100 3.58 7.84 -20.00
N LEU A 101 2.38 7.99 -20.57
CA LEU A 101 1.69 6.94 -21.32
C LEU A 101 1.94 7.09 -22.82
N ASP A 102 2.59 6.09 -23.44
CA ASP A 102 2.65 5.88 -24.88
C ASP A 102 1.56 4.86 -25.26
N LEU A 103 0.48 5.38 -25.83
CA LEU A 103 -0.68 4.57 -26.18
C LEU A 103 -0.82 4.54 -27.71
N LYS A 104 -0.70 3.36 -28.30
CA LYS A 104 -0.93 3.12 -29.71
C LYS A 104 -2.39 2.75 -29.96
N PRO A 105 -3.15 3.58 -30.68
CA PRO A 105 -4.55 3.28 -31.00
C PRO A 105 -4.68 2.24 -32.12
N GLU A 106 -3.69 2.14 -33.00
CA GLU A 106 -3.64 1.14 -34.08
C GLU A 106 -3.45 -0.25 -33.46
N PRO A 107 -4.28 -1.25 -33.84
CA PRO A 107 -4.16 -2.58 -33.26
C PRO A 107 -2.93 -3.31 -33.79
N LEU A 108 -2.41 -4.23 -33.02
CA LEU A 108 -1.50 -5.26 -33.49
C LEU A 108 -2.37 -6.41 -33.97
N ASP A 109 -2.48 -6.53 -35.28
CA ASP A 109 -3.44 -7.41 -35.95
C ASP A 109 -2.79 -8.61 -36.68
N ASP A 110 -1.48 -8.53 -36.94
CA ASP A 110 -0.72 -9.60 -37.57
C ASP A 110 0.67 -9.81 -36.93
N GLU A 111 1.37 -10.83 -37.41
CA GLU A 111 2.70 -11.22 -36.91
C GLU A 111 3.76 -10.14 -37.19
N ASN A 112 3.69 -9.45 -38.32
CA ASN A 112 4.64 -8.40 -38.70
C ASN A 112 4.50 -7.19 -37.80
N ALA A 113 3.27 -6.76 -37.51
CA ALA A 113 2.96 -5.69 -36.54
C ALA A 113 3.51 -6.02 -35.14
N VAL A 114 3.30 -7.27 -34.68
CA VAL A 114 3.81 -7.76 -33.39
C VAL A 114 5.34 -7.78 -33.39
N ASN A 115 6.00 -8.30 -34.41
CA ASN A 115 7.46 -8.36 -34.50
C ASN A 115 8.09 -6.96 -34.54
N THR A 116 7.49 -6.04 -35.30
CA THR A 116 7.90 -4.63 -35.33
C THR A 116 7.74 -3.99 -33.94
N TYR A 117 6.65 -4.27 -33.25
CA TYR A 117 6.41 -3.78 -31.90
C TYR A 117 7.41 -4.35 -30.89
N LEU A 118 7.71 -5.64 -30.95
CA LEU A 118 8.72 -6.26 -30.10
C LEU A 118 10.13 -5.65 -30.30
N GLN A 119 10.46 -5.27 -31.55
CA GLN A 119 11.70 -4.55 -31.81
C GLN A 119 11.69 -3.15 -31.15
N GLN A 120 10.58 -2.42 -31.23
CA GLN A 120 10.43 -1.13 -30.55
C GLN A 120 10.55 -1.24 -29.01
N LEU A 121 10.06 -2.34 -28.41
CA LEU A 121 10.25 -2.60 -26.97
C LEU A 121 11.71 -2.82 -26.60
N LYS A 122 12.50 -3.45 -27.49
CA LYS A 122 13.95 -3.64 -27.29
C LYS A 122 14.73 -2.34 -27.43
N ASP A 123 14.39 -1.53 -28.44
CA ASP A 123 15.09 -0.28 -28.74
C ASP A 123 14.82 0.79 -27.67
N GLN A 124 13.61 0.83 -27.13
CA GLN A 124 13.21 1.75 -26.08
C GLN A 124 12.29 1.04 -25.08
N PRO A 125 12.88 0.31 -24.11
CA PRO A 125 12.09 -0.44 -23.14
C PRO A 125 11.33 0.50 -22.21
N PRO A 126 9.99 0.29 -22.04
CA PRO A 126 9.21 1.01 -21.05
C PRO A 126 9.41 0.44 -19.64
N ASP A 127 9.02 1.22 -18.62
CA ASP A 127 8.94 0.76 -17.24
C ASP A 127 7.77 -0.21 -17.00
N GLY A 128 6.81 -0.25 -17.91
CA GLY A 128 5.65 -1.16 -17.86
C GLY A 128 4.92 -1.25 -19.20
N LEU A 129 4.22 -2.37 -19.37
CA LEU A 129 3.46 -2.66 -20.58
C LEU A 129 2.02 -3.06 -20.22
N VAL A 130 1.05 -2.54 -21.00
CA VAL A 130 -0.35 -2.97 -20.95
C VAL A 130 -0.75 -3.49 -22.32
N VAL A 131 -1.16 -4.76 -22.38
CA VAL A 131 -1.65 -5.43 -23.60
C VAL A 131 -3.13 -5.72 -23.43
N ILE A 132 -3.97 -5.17 -24.29
CA ILE A 132 -5.44 -5.34 -24.20
C ILE A 132 -5.90 -6.29 -25.29
N SER A 133 -6.43 -7.45 -24.89
CA SER A 133 -7.07 -8.42 -25.77
C SER A 133 -8.46 -7.92 -26.18
N MET A 134 -8.76 -7.94 -27.48
CA MET A 134 -10.08 -7.54 -27.98
C MET A 134 -10.72 -8.58 -28.90
N SER A 135 -10.15 -9.79 -28.99
CA SER A 135 -10.74 -10.92 -29.70
C SER A 135 -10.41 -12.24 -29.02
N LEU A 136 -11.21 -13.29 -29.27
CA LEU A 136 -11.05 -14.57 -28.60
C LEU A 136 -9.83 -15.36 -29.15
N ASN A 137 -9.88 -15.84 -30.36
CA ASN A 137 -8.86 -16.77 -30.87
C ASN A 137 -7.68 -16.07 -31.56
N GLN A 138 -7.92 -14.98 -32.24
CA GLN A 138 -6.94 -14.32 -33.09
C GLN A 138 -5.92 -13.49 -32.32
N SER A 139 -6.29 -12.99 -31.15
CA SER A 139 -5.39 -12.17 -30.31
C SER A 139 -4.37 -13.00 -29.53
N TRP A 140 -4.72 -14.20 -29.09
CA TRP A 140 -3.91 -14.94 -28.10
C TRP A 140 -2.55 -15.44 -28.61
N PRO A 141 -2.38 -15.88 -29.88
CA PRO A 141 -1.04 -16.18 -30.38
C PRO A 141 -0.11 -14.96 -30.30
N HIS A 142 -0.61 -13.78 -30.65
CA HIS A 142 0.13 -12.52 -30.61
C HIS A 142 0.41 -12.07 -29.15
N ILE A 143 -0.57 -12.15 -28.25
CA ILE A 143 -0.42 -11.84 -26.82
C ILE A 143 0.64 -12.74 -26.19
N ASN A 144 0.58 -14.05 -26.45
CA ASN A 144 1.55 -15.00 -25.94
C ASN A 144 2.97 -14.74 -26.50
N ASN A 145 3.07 -14.33 -27.77
CA ASN A 145 4.35 -13.94 -28.36
C ASN A 145 4.92 -12.69 -27.67
N ILE A 146 4.10 -11.65 -27.48
CA ILE A 146 4.50 -10.43 -26.75
C ILE A 146 4.94 -10.80 -25.32
N ALA A 147 4.13 -11.56 -24.59
CA ALA A 147 4.41 -11.95 -23.22
C ALA A 147 5.73 -12.71 -23.06
N LYS A 148 6.09 -13.57 -24.02
CA LYS A 148 7.33 -14.35 -24.03
C LYS A 148 8.57 -13.53 -24.41
N ASN A 149 8.42 -12.54 -25.31
CA ASN A 149 9.54 -11.85 -25.94
C ASN A 149 9.72 -10.38 -25.49
N ARG A 150 8.92 -9.91 -24.53
CA ARG A 150 8.96 -8.54 -23.98
C ARG A 150 10.23 -8.20 -23.16
N GLY A 151 11.12 -9.17 -22.92
CA GLY A 151 12.23 -9.02 -21.97
C GLY A 151 11.76 -9.01 -20.52
N ALA A 152 12.40 -8.19 -19.68
CA ALA A 152 12.08 -8.05 -18.25
C ALA A 152 11.01 -6.99 -17.94
N ILE A 153 10.25 -6.53 -18.95
CA ILE A 153 9.25 -5.47 -18.76
C ILE A 153 8.03 -6.02 -18.01
N PRO A 154 7.65 -5.47 -16.84
CA PRO A 154 6.42 -5.84 -16.15
C PRO A 154 5.21 -5.62 -17.05
N THR A 155 4.41 -6.67 -17.27
CA THR A 155 3.38 -6.65 -18.32
C THR A 155 2.03 -7.07 -17.78
N ILE A 156 1.04 -6.23 -17.98
CA ILE A 156 -0.36 -6.52 -17.72
C ILE A 156 -1.02 -6.93 -19.05
N VAL A 157 -1.63 -8.11 -19.05
CA VAL A 157 -2.54 -8.53 -20.12
C VAL A 157 -3.97 -8.35 -19.61
N PHE A 158 -4.68 -7.38 -20.14
CA PHE A 158 -6.09 -7.16 -19.83
C PHE A 158 -6.96 -7.92 -20.82
N SER A 159 -7.74 -8.88 -20.32
CA SER A 159 -8.63 -9.72 -21.11
C SER A 159 -10.08 -9.52 -20.61
N PRO A 160 -10.87 -8.67 -21.29
CA PRO A 160 -12.28 -8.52 -20.95
C PRO A 160 -13.06 -9.81 -21.22
N MET A 161 -14.17 -10.00 -20.48
CA MET A 161 -15.02 -11.18 -20.67
C MET A 161 -15.41 -11.31 -22.16
N GLY A 162 -15.35 -12.54 -22.67
CA GLY A 162 -15.63 -12.84 -24.05
C GLY A 162 -14.38 -12.91 -24.95
N THR A 163 -13.21 -12.50 -24.45
CA THR A 163 -11.96 -12.55 -25.22
C THR A 163 -11.01 -13.64 -24.78
N SER A 164 -11.37 -14.45 -23.76
CA SER A 164 -10.57 -15.61 -23.33
C SER A 164 -11.42 -16.71 -22.68
N PHE A 165 -10.95 -17.93 -22.83
CA PHE A 165 -11.22 -19.06 -21.93
C PHE A 165 -9.97 -19.30 -21.07
N THR A 166 -10.11 -20.09 -20.01
CA THR A 166 -9.00 -20.46 -19.12
C THR A 166 -7.79 -21.04 -19.87
N ALA A 167 -8.02 -21.82 -20.93
CA ALA A 167 -6.97 -22.40 -21.77
C ALA A 167 -6.12 -21.34 -22.49
N HIS A 168 -6.71 -20.21 -22.91
CA HIS A 168 -5.99 -19.12 -23.59
C HIS A 168 -4.99 -18.45 -22.64
N LEU A 169 -5.33 -18.36 -21.34
CA LEU A 169 -4.52 -17.67 -20.34
C LEU A 169 -3.23 -18.43 -20.01
N GLN A 170 -3.20 -19.76 -20.18
CA GLN A 170 -2.09 -20.62 -19.78
C GLN A 170 -0.76 -20.24 -20.44
N GLY A 171 -0.79 -19.71 -21.66
CA GLY A 171 0.41 -19.30 -22.38
C GLY A 171 1.11 -18.04 -21.81
N SER A 172 0.45 -17.27 -20.97
CA SER A 172 0.95 -16.01 -20.44
C SER A 172 0.89 -15.91 -18.91
N ARG A 173 -0.08 -16.59 -18.25
CA ARG A 173 -0.35 -16.38 -16.81
C ARG A 173 0.78 -16.86 -15.89
N ASP A 174 1.58 -17.84 -16.33
CA ASP A 174 2.64 -18.44 -15.53
C ASP A 174 4.02 -17.85 -15.85
N ILE A 175 4.07 -16.82 -16.72
CA ILE A 175 5.31 -16.10 -17.04
C ILE A 175 5.57 -15.08 -15.92
N GLU A 176 6.74 -15.15 -15.30
CA GLU A 176 7.18 -14.18 -14.28
C GLU A 176 7.14 -12.74 -14.84
N GLY A 177 6.64 -11.81 -14.08
CA GLY A 177 6.47 -10.43 -14.51
C GLY A 177 5.30 -10.19 -15.47
N VAL A 178 4.44 -11.18 -15.70
CA VAL A 178 3.17 -11.04 -16.42
C VAL A 178 2.00 -11.28 -15.51
N TYR A 179 1.05 -10.36 -15.49
CA TYR A 179 -0.23 -10.55 -14.82
C TYR A 179 -1.38 -10.48 -15.82
N VAL A 180 -2.19 -11.52 -15.88
CA VAL A 180 -3.37 -11.59 -16.74
C VAL A 180 -4.61 -11.24 -15.95
N ALA A 181 -5.18 -10.07 -16.23
CA ALA A 181 -6.45 -9.62 -15.65
C ALA A 181 -7.62 -10.01 -16.55
N ALA A 182 -8.30 -11.10 -16.22
CA ALA A 182 -9.50 -11.56 -16.90
C ALA A 182 -10.74 -11.05 -16.16
N THR A 183 -11.31 -9.91 -16.59
CA THR A 183 -12.40 -9.24 -15.89
C THR A 183 -13.24 -8.36 -16.82
N GLN A 184 -14.52 -8.16 -16.47
CA GLN A 184 -15.39 -7.18 -17.13
C GLN A 184 -15.20 -5.76 -16.59
N ASP A 185 -14.57 -5.60 -15.45
CA ASP A 185 -14.36 -4.30 -14.82
C ASP A 185 -13.24 -3.54 -15.53
N ILE A 186 -13.62 -2.60 -16.38
CA ILE A 186 -12.66 -1.76 -17.11
C ILE A 186 -11.91 -0.78 -16.19
N GLU A 187 -12.50 -0.43 -15.06
CA GLU A 187 -11.85 0.42 -14.05
C GLU A 187 -10.67 -0.30 -13.38
N TRP A 188 -10.61 -1.64 -13.48
CA TRP A 188 -9.44 -2.42 -13.05
C TRP A 188 -8.14 -1.97 -13.73
N LEU A 189 -8.20 -1.41 -14.95
CA LEU A 189 -7.04 -0.84 -15.63
C LEU A 189 -6.38 0.30 -14.83
N GLU A 190 -7.14 1.03 -14.03
CA GLU A 190 -6.55 2.01 -13.11
C GLU A 190 -5.68 1.33 -12.06
N PHE A 191 -6.15 0.23 -11.45
CA PHE A 191 -5.34 -0.55 -10.51
C PHE A 191 -4.12 -1.18 -11.21
N GLY A 192 -4.28 -1.65 -12.45
CA GLY A 192 -3.17 -2.13 -13.27
C GLY A 192 -2.06 -1.08 -13.44
N LEU A 193 -2.42 0.13 -13.85
CA LEU A 193 -1.46 1.24 -13.96
C LEU A 193 -0.86 1.64 -12.60
N ARG A 194 -1.64 1.56 -11.51
CA ARG A 194 -1.12 1.76 -10.15
C ARG A 194 -0.05 0.74 -9.81
N MET A 195 -0.25 -0.55 -10.13
CA MET A 195 0.77 -1.59 -9.88
C MET A 195 2.07 -1.30 -10.64
N LEU A 196 2.00 -0.94 -11.92
CA LEU A 196 3.18 -0.56 -12.71
C LEU A 196 3.90 0.66 -12.13
N ASN A 197 3.14 1.68 -11.77
CA ASN A 197 3.67 2.87 -11.08
C ASN A 197 4.31 2.51 -9.73
N THR A 198 3.70 1.60 -8.97
CA THR A 198 4.24 1.14 -7.68
C THR A 198 5.57 0.40 -7.86
N ILE A 199 5.71 -0.47 -8.86
CA ILE A 199 6.99 -1.13 -9.18
C ILE A 199 8.06 -0.07 -9.45
N TRP A 200 7.75 0.93 -10.29
CA TRP A 200 8.69 2.01 -10.58
C TRP A 200 9.03 2.84 -9.34
N GLN A 201 8.04 3.19 -8.52
CA GLN A 201 8.26 3.95 -7.30
C GLN A 201 9.08 3.17 -6.27
N MET A 202 8.86 1.87 -6.10
CA MET A 202 9.67 1.03 -5.21
C MET A 202 11.13 1.01 -5.63
N LYS A 203 11.43 0.91 -6.95
CA LYS A 203 12.79 0.98 -7.50
C LYS A 203 13.47 2.34 -7.27
N ASN A 204 12.69 3.41 -7.13
CA ASN A 204 13.15 4.77 -6.90
C ASN A 204 12.97 5.24 -5.44
N THR A 205 12.57 4.33 -4.54
CA THR A 205 12.45 4.61 -3.11
C THR A 205 13.80 4.48 -2.42
N ARG A 206 14.04 5.42 -1.49
CA ARG A 206 15.19 5.44 -0.60
C ARG A 206 14.70 5.48 0.84
N ILE A 207 15.10 4.51 1.67
CA ILE A 207 14.74 4.40 3.08
C ILE A 207 15.97 4.66 3.93
N CYS A 208 15.90 5.66 4.80
CA CYS A 208 16.94 5.98 5.76
C CYS A 208 16.90 4.99 6.93
N ILE A 209 18.00 4.26 7.16
CA ILE A 209 18.16 3.33 8.29
C ILE A 209 19.17 3.91 9.26
N VAL A 210 18.70 4.37 10.40
CA VAL A 210 19.52 4.98 11.45
C VAL A 210 20.02 3.88 12.38
N LYS A 211 21.21 3.32 12.07
CA LYS A 211 21.80 2.20 12.79
C LYS A 211 23.31 2.13 12.60
N GLY A 212 24.01 1.67 13.65
CA GLY A 212 25.47 1.49 13.57
C GLY A 212 26.23 2.82 13.57
N ASN A 213 27.34 2.88 12.86
CA ASN A 213 28.26 4.03 12.85
C ASN A 213 28.79 4.38 11.44
N LYS A 214 28.21 3.82 10.39
CA LYS A 214 28.62 4.03 9.00
C LYS A 214 27.50 4.68 8.21
N THR A 215 27.90 5.42 7.17
CA THR A 215 26.99 5.92 6.15
C THR A 215 27.27 5.16 4.86
N GLU A 216 26.28 4.43 4.37
CA GLU A 216 26.39 3.61 3.16
C GLU A 216 25.03 3.35 2.52
N ASP A 217 25.03 3.10 1.23
CA ASP A 217 23.86 2.72 0.47
C ASP A 217 23.89 1.23 0.15
N LYS A 218 22.77 0.55 0.34
CA LYS A 218 22.53 -0.83 -0.09
C LYS A 218 21.31 -0.90 -0.95
N LYS A 219 21.47 -1.18 -2.23
CA LYS A 219 20.35 -1.44 -3.12
C LYS A 219 19.84 -2.87 -2.93
N LEU A 220 18.53 -3.01 -2.76
CA LEU A 220 17.88 -4.32 -2.66
C LEU A 220 17.60 -4.88 -4.05
N ASP A 221 17.86 -6.18 -4.23
CA ASP A 221 17.49 -6.90 -5.44
C ASP A 221 15.95 -6.97 -5.57
N VAL A 222 15.43 -7.35 -6.71
CA VAL A 222 14.02 -7.49 -7.05
C VAL A 222 13.24 -6.18 -6.88
N VAL A 223 13.02 -5.71 -5.63
CA VAL A 223 12.26 -4.47 -5.36
C VAL A 223 13.00 -3.20 -5.78
N GLY A 224 14.33 -3.23 -5.88
CA GLY A 224 15.17 -2.13 -6.32
C GLY A 224 15.28 -0.95 -5.34
N THR A 225 14.65 -1.01 -4.17
CA THR A 225 14.69 0.02 -3.12
C THR A 225 16.10 0.18 -2.56
N THR A 226 16.53 1.40 -2.30
CA THR A 226 17.82 1.70 -1.66
C THR A 226 17.63 1.88 -0.16
N LEU A 227 18.37 1.10 0.64
CA LEU A 227 18.53 1.32 2.07
C LEU A 227 19.73 2.26 2.28
N HIS A 228 19.48 3.42 2.86
CA HIS A 228 20.49 4.42 3.18
C HIS A 228 20.79 4.38 4.66
N TYR A 229 21.89 3.75 5.03
CA TYR A 229 22.34 3.69 6.42
C TYR A 229 23.01 4.99 6.82
N ILE A 230 22.71 5.49 8.02
CA ILE A 230 23.38 6.63 8.66
C ILE A 230 23.74 6.30 10.11
N ASP A 231 24.76 6.98 10.61
CA ASP A 231 25.24 6.83 12.00
C ASP A 231 24.11 7.10 13.00
N ARG A 232 23.90 6.15 13.94
CA ARG A 232 22.85 6.25 14.98
C ARG A 232 22.98 7.49 15.87
N ARG A 233 24.21 8.00 16.06
CA ARG A 233 24.49 9.19 16.89
C ARG A 233 23.83 10.44 16.32
N ARG A 234 23.60 10.50 15.02
CA ARG A 234 22.98 11.63 14.36
C ARG A 234 21.56 11.90 14.86
N TYR A 235 20.81 10.87 15.22
CA TYR A 235 19.42 11.07 15.67
C TYR A 235 19.33 11.87 16.96
N PRO A 236 19.99 11.51 18.09
CA PRO A 236 19.97 12.31 19.30
C PRO A 236 20.69 13.66 19.16
N GLU A 237 21.70 13.79 18.31
CA GLU A 237 22.37 15.07 18.02
C GLU A 237 21.40 16.05 17.33
N GLU A 238 20.68 15.61 16.31
CA GLU A 238 19.68 16.43 15.62
C GLU A 238 18.45 16.71 16.53
N TYR A 239 18.06 15.76 17.40
CA TYR A 239 16.98 15.98 18.37
C TYR A 239 17.23 17.20 19.26
N ARG A 240 18.47 17.38 19.74
CA ARG A 240 18.85 18.51 20.60
C ARG A 240 18.71 19.86 19.89
N LYS A 241 18.77 19.88 18.56
CA LYS A 241 18.65 21.09 17.72
C LYS A 241 17.20 21.45 17.41
N VAL A 242 16.23 20.57 17.72
CA VAL A 242 14.81 20.88 17.49
C VAL A 242 14.27 21.75 18.62
N GLU A 243 13.95 22.98 18.32
CA GLU A 243 13.35 23.93 19.25
C GLU A 243 11.85 23.69 19.40
N GLN A 244 11.25 24.26 20.44
CA GLN A 244 9.79 24.31 20.61
C GLN A 244 9.19 25.38 19.70
N SER A 245 9.29 25.18 18.40
CA SER A 245 8.73 26.07 17.38
C SER A 245 7.20 26.14 17.45
N GLU A 246 6.61 27.05 16.67
CA GLU A 246 5.16 27.10 16.49
C GLU A 246 4.61 25.80 15.91
N GLU A 247 5.32 25.18 14.96
CA GLU A 247 4.97 23.89 14.38
C GLU A 247 4.90 22.77 15.45
N VAL A 248 5.90 22.69 16.32
CA VAL A 248 5.94 21.73 17.44
C VAL A 248 4.76 21.94 18.38
N ARG A 249 4.46 23.20 18.74
CA ARG A 249 3.31 23.52 19.61
C ARG A 249 1.98 23.17 18.95
N ALA A 250 1.81 23.52 17.67
CA ALA A 250 0.60 23.24 16.91
C ALA A 250 0.35 21.74 16.77
N LEU A 251 1.39 20.93 16.55
CA LEU A 251 1.28 19.47 16.53
C LEU A 251 0.91 18.89 17.91
N ALA A 252 1.52 19.38 18.97
CA ALA A 252 1.19 18.95 20.34
C ALA A 252 -0.26 19.29 20.69
N ASP A 253 -0.72 20.47 20.35
CA ASP A 253 -2.11 20.90 20.55
C ASP A 253 -3.09 20.09 19.71
N TYR A 254 -2.74 19.76 18.45
CA TYR A 254 -3.54 18.88 17.59
C TYR A 254 -3.77 17.51 18.24
N TYR A 255 -2.72 16.83 18.69
CA TYR A 255 -2.84 15.50 19.31
C TYR A 255 -3.55 15.57 20.66
N THR A 256 -3.29 16.59 21.48
CA THR A 256 -3.97 16.82 22.75
C THR A 256 -5.48 17.00 22.55
N LYS A 257 -5.89 17.78 21.55
CA LYS A 257 -7.31 18.08 21.27
C LYS A 257 -8.07 16.90 20.65
N ASN A 258 -7.40 16.08 19.83
CA ASN A 258 -8.05 15.00 19.09
C ASN A 258 -7.97 13.64 19.78
N ALA A 259 -7.17 13.49 20.82
CA ALA A 259 -7.14 12.27 21.62
C ALA A 259 -8.46 12.10 22.40
N ARG A 260 -9.00 10.87 22.45
CA ARG A 260 -10.16 10.55 23.31
C ARG A 260 -9.84 10.73 24.79
N LYS A 261 -8.60 10.44 25.16
CA LYS A 261 -8.11 10.50 26.53
C LYS A 261 -6.58 10.68 26.52
N ILE A 262 -6.06 11.36 27.54
CA ILE A 262 -4.65 11.40 27.89
C ILE A 262 -4.55 10.75 29.28
N VAL A 263 -3.74 9.72 29.42
CA VAL A 263 -3.72 8.93 30.66
C VAL A 263 -2.51 9.30 31.54
N GLU A 264 -1.30 8.98 31.09
CA GLU A 264 -0.08 9.23 31.84
C GLU A 264 0.71 10.47 31.35
N PRO A 265 0.79 10.79 30.04
CA PRO A 265 1.68 11.83 29.54
C PRO A 265 1.33 13.23 30.06
N THR A 266 2.36 13.99 30.41
CA THR A 266 2.27 15.43 30.65
C THR A 266 2.26 16.22 29.35
N LYS A 267 1.92 17.50 29.41
CA LYS A 267 2.04 18.39 28.25
C LYS A 267 3.47 18.43 27.68
N GLN A 268 4.48 18.37 28.53
CA GLN A 268 5.88 18.37 28.11
C GLN A 268 6.26 17.06 27.41
N ASP A 269 5.72 15.92 27.86
CA ASP A 269 5.94 14.63 27.18
C ASP A 269 5.36 14.64 25.75
N ILE A 270 4.19 15.23 25.56
CA ILE A 270 3.59 15.38 24.24
C ILE A 270 4.47 16.26 23.35
N ILE A 271 4.92 17.41 23.84
CA ILE A 271 5.83 18.32 23.14
C ILE A 271 7.12 17.57 22.75
N ASN A 272 7.75 16.88 23.70
CA ASN A 272 8.97 16.13 23.44
C ASN A 272 8.77 15.04 22.40
N SER A 273 7.62 14.39 22.38
CA SER A 273 7.30 13.30 21.43
C SER A 273 7.09 13.82 20.02
N VAL A 274 6.38 14.93 19.83
CA VAL A 274 6.15 15.50 18.49
C VAL A 274 7.40 16.16 17.91
N LYS A 275 8.38 16.56 18.71
CA LYS A 275 9.70 17.01 18.23
C LYS A 275 10.39 15.95 17.35
N ASN A 276 10.19 14.66 17.65
CA ASN A 276 10.72 13.56 16.85
C ASN A 276 10.18 13.58 15.39
N TYR A 277 8.94 14.03 15.17
CA TYR A 277 8.40 14.18 13.82
C TYR A 277 9.15 15.26 13.04
N VAL A 278 9.33 16.44 13.62
CA VAL A 278 10.07 17.54 12.98
C VAL A 278 11.50 17.12 12.67
N LEU A 279 12.15 16.44 13.61
CA LEU A 279 13.47 15.84 13.41
C LEU A 279 13.47 14.85 12.23
N ALA A 280 12.55 13.89 12.26
CA ALA A 280 12.49 12.85 11.23
C ALA A 280 12.29 13.47 9.83
N ARG A 281 11.42 14.48 9.70
CA ARG A 281 11.23 15.24 8.44
C ARG A 281 12.52 15.91 7.97
N ARG A 282 13.27 16.55 8.87
CA ARG A 282 14.56 17.17 8.54
C ARG A 282 15.59 16.14 8.03
N ILE A 283 15.63 14.95 8.65
CA ILE A 283 16.53 13.87 8.18
C ILE A 283 16.08 13.38 6.80
N LEU A 284 14.77 13.13 6.61
CA LEU A 284 14.23 12.69 5.33
C LEU A 284 14.56 13.65 4.19
N ASP A 285 14.39 14.93 4.43
CA ASP A 285 14.69 15.99 3.44
C ASP A 285 16.19 16.08 3.15
N ALA A 286 17.03 16.05 4.19
CA ALA A 286 18.50 16.15 4.06
C ALA A 286 19.09 14.94 3.33
N GLU A 287 18.53 13.73 3.55
CA GLU A 287 19.04 12.47 2.94
C GLU A 287 18.26 12.10 1.66
N ASN A 288 17.30 12.92 1.23
CA ASN A 288 16.41 12.64 0.09
C ASN A 288 15.77 11.24 0.18
N CYS A 289 15.15 10.94 1.32
CA CYS A 289 14.52 9.66 1.62
C CYS A 289 12.99 9.77 1.73
N GLN A 290 12.27 8.71 1.38
CA GLN A 290 10.82 8.60 1.49
C GLN A 290 10.39 7.85 2.76
N GLY A 291 11.35 7.42 3.57
CA GLY A 291 11.07 6.74 4.82
C GLY A 291 12.28 6.68 5.72
N ILE A 292 12.02 6.46 7.01
CA ILE A 292 13.04 6.34 8.04
C ILE A 292 12.71 5.18 8.98
N SER A 293 13.71 4.41 9.34
CA SER A 293 13.65 3.44 10.43
C SER A 293 14.83 3.63 11.36
N VAL A 294 14.57 3.64 12.65
CA VAL A 294 15.58 3.95 13.68
C VAL A 294 15.69 2.81 14.68
N ASP A 295 16.90 2.45 15.04
CA ASP A 295 17.18 1.59 16.21
C ASP A 295 16.82 2.35 17.49
N CYS A 296 15.50 2.34 17.83
CA CYS A 296 14.93 3.30 18.76
C CYS A 296 15.00 2.87 20.23
N LEU A 297 15.07 1.58 20.55
CA LEU A 297 15.12 1.12 21.94
C LEU A 297 16.33 1.70 22.71
N PRO A 298 17.57 1.64 22.19
CA PRO A 298 18.71 2.27 22.86
C PRO A 298 18.56 3.79 23.07
N LEU A 299 17.82 4.48 22.20
CA LEU A 299 17.63 5.93 22.34
C LEU A 299 16.90 6.29 23.64
N VAL A 300 15.95 5.45 24.07
CA VAL A 300 15.13 5.72 25.27
C VAL A 300 15.65 4.95 26.48
N THR A 301 16.15 3.74 26.35
CA THR A 301 16.75 2.97 27.46
C THR A 301 18.00 3.65 28.01
N ASP A 302 18.84 4.16 27.13
CA ASP A 302 20.06 4.90 27.48
C ASP A 302 19.81 6.39 27.74
N ARG A 303 18.54 6.82 27.69
CA ARG A 303 18.09 8.21 27.92
C ARG A 303 18.78 9.25 27.03
N LEU A 304 19.09 8.89 25.79
CA LEU A 304 19.73 9.79 24.82
C LEU A 304 18.78 10.87 24.31
N ILE A 305 17.48 10.58 24.33
CA ILE A 305 16.37 11.51 24.04
C ILE A 305 15.27 11.36 25.11
N PRO A 306 14.50 12.43 25.41
CA PRO A 306 13.51 12.41 26.48
C PRO A 306 12.21 11.71 26.12
N ALA A 307 11.97 11.38 24.84
CA ALA A 307 10.75 10.75 24.37
C ALA A 307 11.02 9.86 23.16
N PRO A 308 10.40 8.67 23.07
CA PRO A 308 10.55 7.78 21.92
C PRO A 308 9.92 8.38 20.65
N PRO A 309 10.34 7.93 19.45
CA PRO A 309 9.84 8.47 18.18
C PRO A 309 8.45 7.96 17.76
N CYS A 310 7.72 7.25 18.62
CA CYS A 310 6.44 6.59 18.31
C CYS A 310 5.42 7.52 17.66
N MET A 311 5.29 8.76 18.17
CA MET A 311 4.39 9.78 17.59
C MET A 311 4.86 10.27 16.21
N ALA A 312 6.17 10.24 15.95
CA ALA A 312 6.71 10.57 14.65
C ALA A 312 6.36 9.49 13.62
N TRP A 313 6.48 8.23 14.00
CA TRP A 313 6.12 7.11 13.11
C TRP A 313 4.63 7.09 12.80
N LEU A 314 3.76 7.26 13.81
CA LEU A 314 2.33 7.44 13.60
C LEU A 314 2.08 8.51 12.53
N ARG A 315 2.67 9.69 12.71
CA ARG A 315 2.42 10.84 11.83
C ARG A 315 2.96 10.63 10.42
N LEU A 316 4.19 10.14 10.28
CA LEU A 316 4.78 9.84 8.97
C LEU A 316 3.96 8.82 8.20
N ASN A 317 3.51 7.74 8.88
CA ASN A 317 2.68 6.72 8.24
C ASN A 317 1.30 7.26 7.86
N ASP A 318 0.69 8.14 8.65
CA ASP A 318 -0.57 8.82 8.31
C ASP A 318 -0.45 9.77 7.10
N GLU A 319 0.75 10.21 6.77
CA GLU A 319 1.07 11.08 5.62
C GLU A 319 1.57 10.32 4.39
N GLY A 320 1.68 8.98 4.46
CA GLY A 320 2.17 8.14 3.35
C GLY A 320 3.70 8.08 3.22
N PHE A 321 4.44 8.67 4.19
CA PHE A 321 5.85 8.36 4.40
C PHE A 321 6.00 7.02 5.11
N VAL A 322 7.23 6.59 5.31
CA VAL A 322 7.52 5.45 6.18
C VAL A 322 8.16 5.93 7.47
N GLY A 323 7.54 5.58 8.60
CA GLY A 323 8.12 5.66 9.91
C GLY A 323 8.11 4.27 10.55
N ALA A 324 9.27 3.67 10.79
CA ALA A 324 9.39 2.32 11.30
C ALA A 324 10.32 2.23 12.52
N CYS A 325 10.06 1.26 13.39
CA CYS A 325 10.85 1.01 14.59
C CYS A 325 12.04 0.08 14.29
N GLU A 326 13.01 0.07 15.21
CA GLU A 326 14.04 -0.94 15.39
C GLU A 326 14.98 -1.15 14.19
N ALA A 327 15.08 -0.11 13.33
CA ALA A 327 15.88 -0.18 12.09
C ALA A 327 15.52 -1.40 11.22
N GLU A 328 14.24 -1.82 11.27
CA GLU A 328 13.73 -2.99 10.57
C GLU A 328 13.34 -2.62 9.14
N TRP A 329 14.17 -2.99 8.18
CA TRP A 329 14.02 -2.59 6.79
C TRP A 329 12.95 -3.39 6.03
N ASN A 330 12.70 -4.67 6.39
CA ASN A 330 11.65 -5.47 5.73
C ASN A 330 10.26 -4.84 5.97
N SER A 331 9.98 -4.45 7.20
CA SER A 331 8.73 -3.74 7.51
C SER A 331 8.70 -2.35 6.89
N SER A 332 9.85 -1.68 6.78
CA SER A 332 9.94 -0.37 6.11
C SER A 332 9.54 -0.46 4.63
N ILE A 333 10.03 -1.43 3.88
CA ILE A 333 9.61 -1.62 2.48
C ILE A 333 8.18 -2.15 2.38
N SER A 334 7.70 -2.90 3.37
CA SER A 334 6.30 -3.34 3.47
C SER A 334 5.34 -2.17 3.67
N LEU A 335 5.67 -1.24 4.56
CA LEU A 335 4.92 0.01 4.77
C LEU A 335 4.88 0.85 3.49
N ARG A 336 6.04 0.97 2.80
CA ARG A 336 6.11 1.71 1.54
C ARG A 336 5.24 1.09 0.46
N LEU A 337 5.32 -0.21 0.26
CA LEU A 337 4.49 -0.94 -0.71
C LEU A 337 3.00 -0.74 -0.43
N THR A 338 2.59 -0.92 0.83
CA THR A 338 1.19 -0.74 1.26
C THR A 338 0.69 0.67 0.96
N SER A 339 1.48 1.69 1.33
CA SER A 339 1.18 3.09 1.08
C SER A 339 0.97 3.39 -0.41
N LEU A 340 1.87 2.92 -1.28
CA LEU A 340 1.82 3.17 -2.71
C LEU A 340 0.67 2.43 -3.40
N LEU A 341 0.41 1.20 -2.99
CA LEU A 341 -0.54 0.33 -3.68
C LEU A 341 -2.00 0.59 -3.26
N PHE A 342 -2.23 1.04 -2.01
CA PHE A 342 -3.58 1.11 -1.45
C PHE A 342 -3.98 2.47 -0.85
N ASP A 343 -3.15 3.49 -0.93
CA ASP A 343 -3.40 4.83 -0.34
C ASP A 343 -3.77 4.75 1.16
N ARG A 344 -3.13 3.85 1.91
CA ARG A 344 -3.33 3.67 3.35
C ARG A 344 -2.08 3.17 4.06
N PRO A 345 -1.94 3.44 5.36
CA PRO A 345 -0.83 2.90 6.12
C PRO A 345 -1.07 1.44 6.52
N GLY A 346 0.02 0.74 6.82
CA GLY A 346 0.02 -0.49 7.59
C GLY A 346 0.40 -0.24 9.04
N PHE A 347 -0.07 -1.06 9.96
CA PHE A 347 0.37 -1.11 11.35
C PHE A 347 1.44 -2.18 11.53
N MET A 348 2.70 -1.76 11.64
CA MET A 348 3.81 -2.62 12.01
C MET A 348 3.63 -3.09 13.45
N GLN A 349 3.66 -4.42 13.68
CA GLN A 349 3.34 -5.01 14.97
C GLN A 349 4.14 -6.29 15.24
N ASP A 350 4.26 -6.65 16.50
CA ASP A 350 4.86 -7.88 16.99
C ASP A 350 3.78 -8.93 17.19
N PRO A 351 3.80 -10.04 16.41
CA PRO A 351 2.78 -11.07 16.50
C PRO A 351 3.03 -11.99 17.72
N ALA A 352 2.03 -12.14 18.54
CA ALA A 352 2.04 -13.08 19.67
C ALA A 352 0.86 -14.07 19.54
N PRO A 353 1.11 -15.39 19.46
CA PRO A 353 0.05 -16.38 19.35
C PRO A 353 -0.69 -16.57 20.68
N ASN A 354 -2.02 -16.69 20.60
CA ASN A 354 -2.88 -17.09 21.70
C ASN A 354 -3.48 -18.47 21.40
N THR A 355 -2.83 -19.51 21.90
CA THR A 355 -3.19 -20.90 21.60
C THR A 355 -4.51 -21.37 22.18
N VAL A 356 -5.02 -20.69 23.23
CA VAL A 356 -6.31 -21.03 23.84
C VAL A 356 -7.47 -20.75 22.89
N ASN A 357 -7.41 -19.62 22.21
CA ASN A 357 -8.45 -19.16 21.30
C ASN A 357 -8.08 -19.38 19.81
N ASN A 358 -6.87 -19.83 19.53
CA ASN A 358 -6.29 -19.92 18.17
C ASN A 358 -6.33 -18.55 17.45
N THR A 359 -5.89 -17.49 18.16
CA THR A 359 -5.88 -16.12 17.67
C THR A 359 -4.47 -15.55 17.65
N LEU A 360 -4.27 -14.44 16.94
CA LEU A 360 -3.02 -13.70 16.89
C LEU A 360 -3.20 -12.34 17.53
N MET A 361 -2.37 -12.02 18.52
CA MET A 361 -2.27 -10.69 19.08
C MET A 361 -1.16 -9.94 18.35
N GLY A 362 -1.47 -8.75 17.81
CA GLY A 362 -0.48 -7.84 17.25
C GLY A 362 -0.34 -6.61 18.13
N ALA A 363 0.87 -6.31 18.58
CA ALA A 363 1.10 -5.18 19.48
C ALA A 363 2.32 -4.36 19.05
N HIS A 364 2.21 -3.02 19.06
CA HIS A 364 3.36 -2.11 18.89
C HIS A 364 3.05 -0.69 19.39
N CYS A 365 4.10 0.14 19.43
CA CYS A 365 4.05 1.50 19.98
C CYS A 365 3.78 2.61 18.95
N SER A 366 3.69 2.31 17.65
CA SER A 366 3.72 3.30 16.56
C SER A 366 2.58 3.15 15.56
N CYS A 367 1.40 2.71 16.03
CA CYS A 367 0.25 2.50 15.16
C CYS A 367 -0.21 3.81 14.49
N PRO A 368 -0.40 3.85 13.16
CA PRO A 368 -1.01 4.98 12.48
C PRO A 368 -2.50 5.11 12.83
N THR A 369 -3.07 6.28 12.59
CA THR A 369 -4.49 6.53 12.85
C THR A 369 -5.37 6.49 11.60
N ARG A 370 -4.81 6.73 10.41
CA ARG A 370 -5.58 6.76 9.15
C ARG A 370 -5.78 5.39 8.52
N LEU A 371 -6.22 4.43 9.33
CA LEU A 371 -6.31 3.01 8.95
C LEU A 371 -7.20 2.72 7.73
N ASP A 372 -8.24 3.54 7.50
CA ASP A 372 -9.13 3.41 6.33
C ASP A 372 -8.57 4.03 5.05
N GLY A 373 -7.52 4.87 5.13
CA GLY A 373 -6.89 5.57 4.01
C GLY A 373 -6.44 6.98 4.35
N PHE A 374 -5.51 7.53 3.57
CA PHE A 374 -4.92 8.84 3.84
C PHE A 374 -5.91 10.01 3.79
N ASP A 375 -6.97 9.88 2.99
CA ASP A 375 -8.06 10.85 2.84
C ASP A 375 -9.21 10.64 3.85
N LYS A 376 -9.11 9.61 4.71
CA LYS A 376 -10.15 9.24 5.66
C LYS A 376 -9.89 9.85 7.04
N PRO A 377 -10.95 10.01 7.86
CA PRO A 377 -10.79 10.44 9.24
C PRO A 377 -9.87 9.51 10.04
N PRO A 378 -9.11 10.03 11.01
CA PRO A 378 -8.30 9.20 11.88
C PRO A 378 -9.18 8.28 12.75
N ALA A 379 -8.70 7.06 12.99
CA ALA A 379 -9.26 6.17 13.99
C ALA A 379 -9.12 6.82 15.40
N PRO A 380 -10.03 6.50 16.32
CA PRO A 380 -9.93 7.03 17.68
C PRO A 380 -8.66 6.55 18.39
N PHE A 381 -8.01 7.41 19.15
CA PHE A 381 -6.78 7.08 19.87
C PHE A 381 -6.73 7.70 21.27
N ILE A 382 -5.93 7.09 22.13
CA ILE A 382 -5.61 7.51 23.49
C ILE A 382 -4.10 7.80 23.53
N LEU A 383 -3.69 8.88 24.19
CA LEU A 383 -2.28 9.14 24.46
C LEU A 383 -1.87 8.47 25.75
N ARG A 384 -0.90 7.58 25.66
CA ARG A 384 -0.28 6.84 26.75
C ARG A 384 1.22 7.16 26.80
N ASN A 385 1.89 6.90 27.91
CA ASN A 385 3.36 6.89 27.90
C ASN A 385 3.91 5.66 27.16
N HIS A 386 5.17 5.68 26.77
CA HIS A 386 5.85 4.49 26.26
C HIS A 386 6.01 3.48 27.41
N SER A 387 5.56 2.25 27.19
CA SER A 387 5.37 1.26 28.26
C SER A 387 6.67 0.83 28.94
N GLU A 388 7.75 0.70 28.17
CA GLU A 388 9.04 0.20 28.68
C GLU A 388 9.86 1.30 29.34
N SER A 389 9.89 2.50 28.75
CA SER A 389 10.68 3.63 29.28
C SER A 389 9.89 4.53 30.22
N THR A 390 8.57 4.41 30.28
CA THR A 390 7.63 5.28 30.99
C THR A 390 7.72 6.77 30.64
N THR A 391 8.37 7.11 29.51
CA THR A 391 8.59 8.49 29.05
C THR A 391 7.83 8.79 27.76
N GLY A 392 7.66 10.06 27.44
CA GLY A 392 7.07 10.54 26.19
C GLY A 392 5.69 10.00 25.92
N VAL A 393 5.34 9.86 24.62
CA VAL A 393 4.02 9.41 24.17
C VAL A 393 4.12 8.26 23.20
N SER A 394 3.32 7.23 23.45
CA SER A 394 2.97 6.14 22.54
C SER A 394 1.47 6.13 22.33
N PRO A 395 0.96 6.13 21.08
CA PRO A 395 -0.48 6.11 20.84
C PRO A 395 -1.06 4.72 21.12
N GLN A 396 -2.24 4.70 21.74
CA GLN A 396 -3.14 3.55 21.76
C GLN A 396 -4.25 3.81 20.76
N VAL A 397 -4.11 3.28 19.57
CA VAL A 397 -5.12 3.41 18.50
C VAL A 397 -6.17 2.33 18.65
N LEU A 398 -7.44 2.71 18.61
CA LEU A 398 -8.56 1.79 18.81
C LEU A 398 -9.04 1.26 17.46
N TRP A 399 -8.88 -0.04 17.26
CA TRP A 399 -9.26 -0.76 16.06
C TRP A 399 -10.75 -1.13 16.06
N ARG A 400 -11.36 -1.14 14.89
CA ARG A 400 -12.78 -1.46 14.71
C ARG A 400 -12.99 -2.97 14.79
N VAL A 401 -13.75 -3.42 15.76
CA VAL A 401 -14.14 -4.84 15.90
C VAL A 401 -14.91 -5.31 14.66
N GLY A 402 -14.63 -6.51 14.22
CA GLY A 402 -15.20 -7.10 13.00
C GLY A 402 -14.54 -6.64 11.69
N GLN A 403 -13.59 -5.72 11.73
CA GLN A 403 -12.87 -5.26 10.55
C GLN A 403 -12.01 -6.36 9.95
N LYS A 404 -12.18 -6.60 8.63
CA LYS A 404 -11.31 -7.48 7.86
C LYS A 404 -9.92 -6.85 7.72
N VAL A 405 -8.89 -7.66 7.91
CA VAL A 405 -7.49 -7.25 7.92
C VAL A 405 -6.68 -8.14 7.00
N THR A 406 -5.77 -7.55 6.25
CA THR A 406 -4.70 -8.26 5.55
C THR A 406 -3.43 -8.17 6.39
N ILE A 407 -2.76 -9.31 6.53
CA ILE A 407 -1.47 -9.44 7.21
C ILE A 407 -0.40 -9.55 6.12
N MET A 408 0.61 -8.68 6.15
CA MET A 408 1.64 -8.70 5.13
C MET A 408 3.00 -8.29 5.70
N LYS A 409 4.08 -8.90 5.19
CA LYS A 409 5.45 -8.46 5.44
C LYS A 409 6.39 -8.99 4.35
N PHE A 410 7.34 -8.18 3.92
CA PHE A 410 8.50 -8.68 3.17
C PHE A 410 9.37 -9.57 4.06
N GLN A 411 9.77 -10.71 3.50
CA GLN A 411 10.77 -11.61 4.08
C GLN A 411 11.96 -11.69 3.12
N GLY A 412 12.88 -10.74 3.27
CA GLY A 412 13.85 -10.43 2.21
C GLY A 412 13.18 -9.65 1.06
N PRO A 413 13.95 -9.22 0.04
CA PRO A 413 13.43 -8.44 -1.09
C PRO A 413 12.66 -9.28 -2.11
N GLU A 414 12.69 -10.62 -1.98
CA GLU A 414 12.23 -11.58 -2.98
C GLU A 414 10.88 -12.19 -2.66
N SER A 415 10.41 -12.06 -1.40
CA SER A 415 9.18 -12.71 -0.96
C SER A 415 8.41 -11.88 0.05
N ILE A 416 7.08 -12.06 0.07
CA ILE A 416 6.20 -11.56 1.12
C ILE A 416 5.50 -12.71 1.83
N ILE A 417 5.29 -12.54 3.13
CA ILE A 417 4.32 -13.30 3.90
C ILE A 417 2.97 -12.63 3.70
N LEU A 418 1.91 -13.39 3.47
CA LEU A 418 0.59 -12.87 3.20
C LEU A 418 -0.49 -13.75 3.83
N GLY A 419 -1.47 -13.13 4.47
CA GLY A 419 -2.65 -13.78 4.99
C GLY A 419 -3.74 -12.78 5.34
N THR A 420 -4.85 -13.27 5.87
CA THR A 420 -5.97 -12.43 6.27
C THR A 420 -6.54 -12.85 7.62
N GLY A 421 -7.32 -11.94 8.20
CA GLY A 421 -8.00 -12.17 9.46
C GLY A 421 -9.06 -11.12 9.74
N ARG A 422 -9.59 -11.17 10.94
CA ARG A 422 -10.64 -10.25 11.42
C ARG A 422 -10.34 -9.79 12.82
N VAL A 423 -10.52 -8.49 13.07
CA VAL A 423 -10.36 -7.89 14.40
C VAL A 423 -11.40 -8.44 15.36
N LEU A 424 -10.97 -9.08 16.42
CA LEU A 424 -11.81 -9.52 17.53
C LEU A 424 -11.95 -8.44 18.61
N GLY A 425 -10.85 -7.73 18.91
CA GLY A 425 -10.87 -6.72 19.95
C GLY A 425 -9.59 -5.93 20.08
N ASN A 426 -9.67 -4.88 20.89
CA ASN A 426 -8.52 -4.14 21.39
C ASN A 426 -8.19 -4.68 22.78
N ILE A 427 -6.93 -4.97 23.03
CA ILE A 427 -6.47 -5.51 24.31
C ILE A 427 -6.09 -4.34 25.20
N GLU A 428 -6.62 -4.32 26.42
CA GLU A 428 -6.19 -3.35 27.43
C GLU A 428 -4.77 -3.65 27.90
N THR A 429 -3.93 -2.63 27.92
CA THR A 429 -2.56 -2.74 28.40
C THR A 429 -2.40 -2.05 29.75
N PRO A 430 -1.70 -2.68 30.71
CA PRO A 430 -1.47 -2.11 32.04
C PRO A 430 -0.62 -0.84 31.95
N PRO A 431 -0.52 -0.06 33.05
CA PRO A 431 0.32 1.14 33.09
C PRO A 431 1.80 0.89 32.77
N ALA A 432 2.32 -0.29 33.13
CA ALA A 432 3.67 -0.73 32.83
C ALA A 432 3.65 -2.06 32.08
N GLY A 433 4.53 -2.21 31.08
CA GLY A 433 4.63 -3.40 30.22
C GLY A 433 3.61 -3.41 29.08
N GLY A 434 3.96 -4.09 28.00
CA GLY A 434 3.16 -4.25 26.78
C GLY A 434 3.04 -2.99 25.91
N CYS A 435 3.05 -3.16 24.61
CA CYS A 435 2.87 -2.07 23.65
C CYS A 435 1.46 -1.49 23.70
N ARG A 436 1.34 -0.16 23.51
CA ARG A 436 0.08 0.56 23.78
C ARG A 436 -1.04 0.24 22.79
N THR A 437 -0.74 0.07 21.50
CA THR A 437 -1.73 -0.48 20.57
C THR A 437 -1.56 -1.99 20.54
N SER A 438 -2.58 -2.71 20.99
CA SER A 438 -2.63 -4.16 21.01
C SER A 438 -3.98 -4.61 20.48
N VAL A 439 -3.97 -5.48 19.46
CA VAL A 439 -5.16 -5.91 18.70
C VAL A 439 -5.15 -7.43 18.62
N GLU A 440 -6.29 -8.06 18.89
CA GLU A 440 -6.48 -9.50 18.71
C GLU A 440 -7.20 -9.77 17.37
N LEU A 441 -6.66 -10.70 16.59
CA LEU A 441 -7.21 -11.15 15.32
C LEU A 441 -7.60 -12.62 15.36
N GLU A 442 -8.75 -12.96 14.82
CA GLU A 442 -9.03 -14.27 14.26
C GLU A 442 -8.36 -14.38 12.90
N LEU A 443 -7.59 -15.43 12.67
CA LEU A 443 -6.89 -15.67 11.41
C LEU A 443 -7.76 -16.51 10.48
N ASP A 444 -7.74 -16.19 9.18
CA ASP A 444 -8.38 -17.03 8.17
C ASP A 444 -7.39 -18.15 7.75
N ASP A 445 -7.92 -19.34 7.54
CA ASP A 445 -7.20 -20.49 6.96
C ASP A 445 -5.90 -20.89 7.69
N VAL A 446 -5.76 -20.53 8.98
CA VAL A 446 -4.64 -20.90 9.84
C VAL A 446 -5.12 -21.89 10.91
N ALA A 447 -4.69 -23.14 10.79
CA ALA A 447 -5.11 -24.21 11.70
C ALA A 447 -4.50 -24.07 13.11
N ASP A 448 -3.29 -23.53 13.20
CA ASP A 448 -2.59 -23.27 14.47
C ASP A 448 -1.91 -21.90 14.40
N CYS A 449 -2.29 -21.01 15.29
CA CYS A 449 -1.77 -19.65 15.33
C CYS A 449 -0.23 -19.57 15.55
N ARG A 450 0.38 -20.67 16.05
CA ARG A 450 1.84 -20.77 16.20
C ARG A 450 2.58 -20.93 14.87
N ASP A 451 1.89 -21.31 13.81
CA ASP A 451 2.47 -21.44 12.47
C ASP A 451 2.59 -20.12 11.74
N THR A 452 2.06 -19.03 12.32
CA THR A 452 2.17 -17.67 11.79
C THR A 452 3.63 -17.26 11.66
N LYS A 453 4.01 -16.82 10.46
CA LYS A 453 5.41 -16.53 10.10
C LYS A 453 5.75 -15.04 10.21
N GLY A 454 7.02 -14.79 10.50
CA GLY A 454 7.59 -13.44 10.48
C GLY A 454 7.33 -12.63 11.75
N PHE A 455 8.27 -11.77 12.06
CA PHE A 455 8.24 -10.80 13.15
C PHE A 455 8.07 -9.39 12.55
N HIS A 456 7.48 -8.42 13.25
CA HIS A 456 7.15 -7.09 12.72
C HIS A 456 6.27 -7.13 11.45
N GLN A 457 5.22 -7.94 11.44
CA GLN A 457 4.24 -7.98 10.37
C GLN A 457 3.43 -6.68 10.30
N LEU A 458 2.78 -6.42 9.16
CA LEU A 458 1.81 -5.33 9.03
C LEU A 458 0.39 -5.85 9.13
N PHE A 459 -0.44 -5.20 9.94
CA PHE A 459 -1.90 -5.30 9.87
C PHE A 459 -2.44 -4.14 9.03
N ILE A 460 -3.25 -4.44 8.01
CA ILE A 460 -3.76 -3.47 7.04
C ILE A 460 -5.27 -3.67 6.92
N TYR A 461 -6.07 -2.61 7.10
CA TYR A 461 -7.51 -2.70 6.91
C TYR A 461 -7.89 -3.10 5.49
N GLY A 462 -8.81 -4.05 5.37
CA GLY A 462 -9.36 -4.54 4.11
C GLY A 462 -8.93 -5.97 3.77
N ASP A 463 -9.62 -6.54 2.79
CA ASP A 463 -9.24 -7.79 2.12
C ASP A 463 -8.42 -7.41 0.88
N LEU A 464 -7.11 -7.47 1.02
CA LEU A 464 -6.15 -7.03 -0.01
C LEU A 464 -5.31 -8.21 -0.53
N GLU A 465 -5.69 -9.44 -0.20
CA GLU A 465 -4.90 -10.63 -0.55
C GLU A 465 -4.76 -10.78 -2.07
N LEU A 466 -5.86 -10.75 -2.81
CA LEU A 466 -5.81 -10.87 -4.27
C LEU A 466 -5.07 -9.70 -4.94
N PRO A 467 -5.28 -8.43 -4.56
CA PRO A 467 -4.47 -7.32 -5.04
C PRO A 467 -2.98 -7.46 -4.77
N PHE A 468 -2.57 -7.93 -3.58
CA PHE A 468 -1.14 -8.19 -3.30
C PHE A 468 -0.60 -9.34 -4.16
N LYS A 469 -1.33 -10.44 -4.33
CA LYS A 469 -0.94 -11.55 -5.21
C LYS A 469 -0.74 -11.08 -6.65
N ALA A 470 -1.64 -10.24 -7.16
CA ALA A 470 -1.52 -9.65 -8.49
C ALA A 470 -0.24 -8.81 -8.64
N TYR A 471 0.02 -7.93 -7.67
CA TYR A 471 1.24 -7.14 -7.65
C TYR A 471 2.49 -8.02 -7.57
N CYS A 472 2.52 -9.00 -6.69
CA CYS A 472 3.66 -9.88 -6.51
C CYS A 472 3.98 -10.68 -7.78
N GLN A 473 2.97 -11.20 -8.47
CA GLN A 473 3.16 -11.89 -9.75
C GLN A 473 3.77 -10.95 -10.80
N LEU A 474 3.26 -9.71 -10.86
CA LEU A 474 3.75 -8.69 -11.80
C LEU A 474 5.18 -8.22 -11.47
N ALA A 475 5.53 -8.19 -10.19
CA ALA A 475 6.83 -7.74 -9.70
C ALA A 475 7.89 -8.85 -9.55
N GLY A 476 7.54 -10.12 -9.82
CA GLY A 476 8.43 -11.26 -9.61
C GLY A 476 8.71 -11.56 -8.13
N ILE A 477 7.75 -11.27 -7.24
CA ILE A 477 7.86 -11.49 -5.79
C ILE A 477 7.10 -12.76 -5.40
N LYS A 478 7.72 -13.64 -4.63
CA LYS A 478 7.10 -14.86 -4.13
C LYS A 478 6.12 -14.55 -2.99
N VAL A 479 4.99 -15.24 -2.96
CA VAL A 479 4.03 -15.18 -1.86
C VAL A 479 4.16 -16.42 -0.99
N ILE A 480 4.33 -16.22 0.32
CA ILE A 480 4.36 -17.24 1.35
C ILE A 480 3.09 -17.04 2.19
N HIS A 481 2.25 -18.05 2.29
CA HIS A 481 1.09 -17.99 3.18
C HIS A 481 1.53 -18.10 4.64
N ILE A 482 0.85 -17.34 5.54
CA ILE A 482 1.04 -17.39 7.00
C ILE A 482 0.56 -18.70 7.57
#